data_ec2564b4670c56ec286dd5af96831e68
#
_entry.id   ec2564b4670c56ec286dd5af96831e68
#
_cell.length_a   1.000
_cell.length_b   1.000
_cell.length_c   1.000
_cell.angle_alpha   90.00
_cell.angle_beta   90.00
_cell.angle_gamma   90.00
#
_symmetry.space_group_name_H-M   'P 1'
#
loop_
_entity.id
_entity.type
_entity.pdbx_description
1 polymer ?
#
loop_
_entity_poly.entity_id
_entity_poly.type
_entity_poly.pdbx_seq_one_letter_code
_entity_poly.pdbx_strand_id
1 'polypeptide(L)'
;MPANTRHRRETKWFPSVWRLCLLAGLCLPLTGCIEDQMTLNLVGYNHTDRSIHRYGVNEYGGGHLQAHRGGGGFTCCISIPRAYKPGMTVTVWGSDWDGKNAIKRVVEVPRYGPDEGGRFAVHFLRGGEVKVFVTMMGLGHPDYPLKGEDAEL
;
A
#
# COMPACT_ATOMS: atom_id res chain seq x y z
N MET A 1 -61.67 -67.21 14.37
CA MET A 1 -61.47 -65.85 14.90
C MET A 1 -59.97 -65.70 15.15
N PRO A 2 -59.25 -64.94 14.31
CA PRO A 2 -57.82 -64.76 14.54
C PRO A 2 -57.52 -63.43 15.27
N ALA A 3 -56.62 -63.54 16.20
CA ALA A 3 -56.13 -62.42 17.01
C ALA A 3 -55.17 -61.50 16.19
N ASN A 4 -55.40 -60.21 16.29
CA ASN A 4 -54.66 -59.16 15.63
C ASN A 4 -53.51 -58.72 16.50
N THR A 5 -52.26 -59.11 16.14
CA THR A 5 -51.05 -58.71 16.82
C THR A 5 -50.53 -57.40 16.21
N ARG A 6 -50.74 -56.29 16.91
CA ARG A 6 -50.18 -54.99 16.53
C ARG A 6 -48.68 -54.98 16.84
N HIS A 7 -47.85 -55.00 15.83
CA HIS A 7 -46.43 -54.66 15.92
C HIS A 7 -46.26 -53.17 16.26
N ARG A 8 -45.83 -52.87 17.45
CA ARG A 8 -45.43 -51.55 17.90
C ARG A 8 -44.04 -51.27 17.36
N ARG A 9 -43.91 -50.37 16.37
CA ARG A 9 -42.62 -49.88 15.91
C ARG A 9 -42.10 -48.91 16.96
N GLU A 10 -41.04 -49.31 17.65
CA GLU A 10 -40.27 -48.41 18.51
C GLU A 10 -39.36 -47.53 17.60
N THR A 11 -39.70 -46.24 17.51
CA THR A 11 -38.84 -45.24 16.91
C THR A 11 -37.74 -44.90 17.93
N LYS A 12 -36.55 -45.41 17.68
CA LYS A 12 -35.36 -45.02 18.43
C LYS A 12 -35.08 -43.56 18.18
N TRP A 13 -35.34 -42.71 19.13
CA TRP A 13 -34.95 -41.32 19.17
C TRP A 13 -33.44 -41.24 19.38
N PHE A 14 -32.68 -41.01 18.32
CA PHE A 14 -31.28 -40.65 18.44
C PHE A 14 -31.20 -39.19 18.96
N PRO A 15 -30.46 -38.94 20.05
CA PRO A 15 -30.40 -37.60 20.61
C PRO A 15 -29.68 -36.67 19.66
N SER A 16 -30.33 -35.54 19.42
CA SER A 16 -29.94 -34.43 18.51
C SER A 16 -28.65 -33.70 18.90
N VAL A 17 -27.82 -34.30 19.77
CA VAL A 17 -26.57 -33.71 20.28
C VAL A 17 -25.48 -33.61 19.19
N TRP A 18 -25.53 -34.46 18.18
CA TRP A 18 -24.55 -34.43 17.08
C TRP A 18 -24.76 -33.28 16.08
N ARG A 19 -25.96 -32.70 16.01
CA ARG A 19 -26.24 -31.56 15.14
C ARG A 19 -25.77 -30.24 15.75
N LEU A 20 -25.65 -30.15 17.06
CA LEU A 20 -25.15 -28.94 17.76
C LEU A 20 -23.62 -28.80 17.67
N CYS A 21 -22.88 -29.89 17.57
CA CYS A 21 -21.41 -29.83 17.44
C CYS A 21 -20.92 -29.39 16.05
N LEU A 22 -21.73 -29.57 14.99
CA LEU A 22 -21.36 -29.14 13.62
C LEU A 22 -21.53 -27.63 13.38
N LEU A 23 -22.33 -26.94 14.19
CA LEU A 23 -22.51 -25.48 14.08
C LEU A 23 -21.53 -24.68 14.95
N ALA A 24 -20.90 -25.31 15.97
CA ALA A 24 -19.94 -24.65 16.84
C ALA A 24 -18.50 -24.61 16.23
N GLY A 25 -18.24 -25.36 15.19
CA GLY A 25 -16.92 -25.43 14.53
C GLY A 25 -16.63 -24.33 13.50
N LEU A 26 -17.59 -23.46 13.14
CA LEU A 26 -17.45 -22.52 12.03
C LEU A 26 -17.22 -21.06 12.48
N CYS A 27 -17.10 -20.81 13.77
CA CYS A 27 -16.66 -19.52 14.31
C CYS A 27 -15.15 -19.52 14.57
N LEU A 28 -14.32 -19.79 13.55
CA LEU A 28 -12.93 -19.39 13.60
C LEU A 28 -12.92 -17.85 13.56
N PRO A 29 -12.43 -17.16 14.62
CA PRO A 29 -12.23 -15.73 14.54
C PRO A 29 -11.20 -15.49 13.45
N LEU A 30 -11.60 -14.87 12.35
CA LEU A 30 -10.69 -14.25 11.40
C LEU A 30 -10.04 -13.06 12.12
N THR A 31 -9.12 -13.34 13.03
CA THR A 31 -8.19 -12.34 13.56
C THR A 31 -7.22 -12.01 12.44
N GLY A 32 -7.70 -11.30 11.42
CA GLY A 32 -6.83 -10.61 10.49
C GLY A 32 -6.02 -9.63 11.32
N CYS A 33 -4.69 -9.82 11.38
CA CYS A 33 -3.81 -8.79 11.91
C CYS A 33 -4.04 -7.53 11.07
N ILE A 34 -4.76 -6.56 11.60
CA ILE A 34 -4.83 -5.23 11.00
C ILE A 34 -3.43 -4.67 11.15
N GLU A 35 -2.71 -4.61 10.04
CA GLU A 35 -1.38 -4.02 10.02
C GLU A 35 -1.50 -2.53 10.34
N ASP A 36 -0.71 -2.06 11.31
CA ASP A 36 -0.66 -0.64 11.64
C ASP A 36 -0.06 0.14 10.45
N GLN A 37 -0.87 1.06 9.93
CA GLN A 37 -0.55 1.88 8.76
C GLN A 37 -0.26 3.30 9.19
N MET A 38 0.66 3.96 8.50
CA MET A 38 0.81 5.41 8.58
C MET A 38 0.44 6.06 7.25
N THR A 39 -0.21 7.21 7.35
CA THR A 39 -0.67 7.98 6.20
C THR A 39 0.28 9.15 5.96
N LEU A 40 0.81 9.25 4.74
CA LEU A 40 1.83 10.23 4.36
C LEU A 40 1.37 11.09 3.19
N ASN A 41 1.83 12.33 3.15
CA ASN A 41 1.67 13.17 1.98
C ASN A 41 2.56 12.67 0.82
N LEU A 42 2.00 12.49 -0.35
CA LEU A 42 2.75 12.16 -1.56
C LEU A 42 3.35 13.44 -2.15
N VAL A 43 4.68 13.51 -2.26
CA VAL A 43 5.42 14.66 -2.75
C VAL A 43 6.34 14.23 -3.89
N GLY A 44 6.24 14.88 -5.04
CA GLY A 44 7.09 14.61 -6.21
C GLY A 44 8.16 15.67 -6.41
N TYR A 45 9.30 15.22 -6.92
CA TYR A 45 10.44 16.02 -7.36
C TYR A 45 10.86 15.58 -8.76
N ASN A 46 10.91 16.49 -9.67
CA ASN A 46 11.27 16.23 -11.06
C ASN A 46 12.61 16.90 -11.38
N HIS A 47 13.67 16.10 -11.48
CA HIS A 47 15.02 16.55 -11.84
C HIS A 47 15.28 16.49 -13.34
N THR A 48 14.28 16.09 -14.13
CA THR A 48 14.41 15.93 -15.59
C THR A 48 14.08 17.22 -16.35
N ASP A 49 14.53 17.30 -17.60
CA ASP A 49 14.29 18.43 -18.51
C ASP A 49 12.86 18.47 -19.07
N ARG A 50 11.99 17.54 -18.67
CA ARG A 50 10.60 17.44 -19.16
C ARG A 50 9.61 17.45 -18.03
N SER A 51 8.49 18.13 -18.23
CA SER A 51 7.39 18.10 -17.29
C SER A 51 6.73 16.71 -17.25
N ILE A 52 6.33 16.29 -16.06
CA ILE A 52 5.53 15.10 -15.83
C ILE A 52 4.11 15.56 -15.51
N HIS A 53 3.17 15.26 -16.41
CA HIS A 53 1.81 15.75 -16.28
C HIS A 53 1.06 15.12 -15.13
N ARG A 54 1.22 13.80 -14.96
CA ARG A 54 0.72 13.02 -13.82
C ARG A 54 1.74 12.00 -13.39
N TYR A 55 1.80 11.76 -12.10
CA TYR A 55 2.59 10.67 -11.54
C TYR A 55 1.81 9.99 -10.42
N GLY A 56 2.30 8.87 -9.94
CA GLY A 56 1.74 8.19 -8.79
C GLY A 56 2.62 7.07 -8.27
N VAL A 57 2.20 6.55 -7.13
CA VAL A 57 2.81 5.42 -6.44
C VAL A 57 1.71 4.40 -6.16
N ASN A 58 1.86 3.19 -6.70
CA ASN A 58 0.81 2.17 -6.68
C ASN A 58 -0.51 2.76 -7.23
N GLU A 59 -1.59 2.74 -6.45
CA GLU A 59 -2.89 3.33 -6.76
C GLU A 59 -3.02 4.82 -6.40
N TYR A 60 -2.03 5.39 -5.72
CA TYR A 60 -2.09 6.78 -5.27
C TYR A 60 -1.53 7.73 -6.33
N GLY A 61 -2.33 8.70 -6.73
CA GLY A 61 -1.94 9.70 -7.74
C GLY A 61 -1.34 10.96 -7.14
N GLY A 62 -0.30 11.48 -7.77
CA GLY A 62 0.27 12.81 -7.54
C GLY A 62 -0.15 13.81 -8.62
N GLY A 63 0.20 15.06 -8.40
CA GLY A 63 -0.11 16.17 -9.33
C GLY A 63 0.89 16.34 -10.47
N HIS A 64 0.81 17.48 -11.13
CA HIS A 64 1.74 17.90 -12.16
C HIS A 64 3.10 18.30 -11.58
N LEU A 65 4.17 17.89 -12.25
CA LEU A 65 5.55 18.27 -11.92
C LEU A 65 6.18 18.96 -13.12
N GLN A 66 6.49 20.25 -13.00
CA GLN A 66 7.28 20.95 -14.02
C GLN A 66 8.72 20.40 -14.02
N ALA A 67 9.43 20.58 -15.14
CA ALA A 67 10.85 20.28 -15.23
C ALA A 67 11.62 21.08 -14.16
N HIS A 68 12.60 20.44 -13.52
CA HIS A 68 13.44 21.02 -12.47
C HIS A 68 12.64 21.65 -11.32
N ARG A 69 11.52 21.02 -10.91
CA ARG A 69 10.63 21.49 -9.86
C ARG A 69 10.13 20.35 -8.98
N GLY A 70 9.77 20.67 -7.76
CA GLY A 70 9.15 19.71 -6.86
C GLY A 70 8.96 20.26 -5.47
N GLY A 71 8.42 19.41 -4.59
CA GLY A 71 8.21 19.72 -3.17
C GLY A 71 7.06 20.68 -2.88
N GLY A 72 6.44 21.27 -3.90
CA GLY A 72 5.26 22.11 -3.78
C GLY A 72 4.00 21.34 -4.19
N GLY A 73 2.95 21.45 -3.39
CA GLY A 73 1.70 20.76 -3.65
C GLY A 73 1.67 19.36 -3.03
N PHE A 74 0.82 19.21 -2.06
CA PHE A 74 0.57 17.92 -1.43
C PHE A 74 -0.59 17.25 -2.13
N THR A 75 -0.40 16.04 -2.62
CA THR A 75 -1.52 15.16 -2.90
C THR A 75 -1.68 14.23 -1.71
N CYS A 76 -2.81 14.29 -1.07
CA CYS A 76 -3.14 13.36 0.00
C CYS A 76 -3.56 12.03 -0.62
N CYS A 77 -3.29 10.96 -0.12
CA CYS A 77 -2.31 10.49 0.87
C CYS A 77 -1.95 9.08 0.47
N ILE A 78 -0.73 8.66 0.69
CA ILE A 78 -0.34 7.26 0.55
C ILE A 78 -0.33 6.59 1.94
N SER A 79 -0.86 5.37 2.04
CA SER A 79 -0.78 4.55 3.25
C SER A 79 0.30 3.49 3.07
N ILE A 80 1.19 3.40 4.05
CA ILE A 80 2.25 2.39 4.11
C ILE A 80 2.31 1.80 5.52
N PRO A 81 2.88 0.57 5.69
CA PRO A 81 3.11 0.02 7.01
C PRO A 81 3.90 0.98 7.90
N ARG A 82 3.47 1.17 9.15
CA ARG A 82 4.24 1.99 10.11
C ARG A 82 5.59 1.36 10.42
N ALA A 83 5.63 0.03 10.55
CA ALA A 83 6.87 -0.71 10.71
C ALA A 83 7.46 -1.05 9.33
N TYR A 84 8.69 -0.61 9.08
CA TYR A 84 9.41 -0.95 7.85
C TYR A 84 9.52 -2.47 7.65
N LYS A 85 9.28 -2.93 6.44
CA LYS A 85 9.48 -4.32 6.03
C LYS A 85 10.63 -4.40 5.03
N PRO A 86 11.68 -5.20 5.30
CA PRO A 86 12.77 -5.42 4.36
C PRO A 86 12.27 -5.92 2.99
N GLY A 87 12.79 -5.35 1.92
CA GLY A 87 12.40 -5.68 0.56
C GLY A 87 11.04 -5.12 0.12
N MET A 88 10.46 -4.18 0.87
CA MET A 88 9.24 -3.50 0.46
C MET A 88 9.48 -2.69 -0.81
N THR A 89 8.65 -2.90 -1.81
CA THR A 89 8.70 -2.18 -3.08
C THR A 89 7.40 -1.45 -3.37
N VAL A 90 7.50 -0.41 -4.19
CA VAL A 90 6.36 0.31 -4.75
C VAL A 90 6.51 0.44 -6.26
N THR A 91 5.39 0.53 -6.96
CA THR A 91 5.39 0.88 -8.39
C THR A 91 5.21 2.38 -8.53
N VAL A 92 6.24 3.07 -9.00
CA VAL A 92 6.14 4.49 -9.39
C VAL A 92 5.84 4.58 -10.87
N TRP A 93 4.90 5.43 -11.22
CA TRP A 93 4.51 5.69 -12.60
C TRP A 93 4.39 7.19 -12.86
N GLY A 94 4.55 7.58 -14.11
CA GLY A 94 4.38 8.94 -14.56
C GLY A 94 4.20 9.02 -16.08
N SER A 95 3.61 10.10 -16.56
CA SER A 95 3.45 10.36 -18.00
C SER A 95 3.37 11.86 -18.28
N ASP A 96 3.67 12.22 -19.51
CA ASP A 96 3.34 13.53 -20.04
C ASP A 96 1.84 13.67 -20.37
N TRP A 97 1.46 14.81 -20.95
CA TRP A 97 0.06 15.15 -21.20
C TRP A 97 -0.65 14.17 -22.14
N ASP A 98 0.00 13.73 -23.18
CA ASP A 98 -0.56 12.84 -24.21
C ASP A 98 -0.34 11.35 -23.91
N GLY A 99 0.17 11.05 -22.71
CA GLY A 99 0.45 9.68 -22.28
C GLY A 99 1.68 9.04 -22.90
N LYS A 100 2.39 9.80 -23.76
CA LYS A 100 3.69 9.39 -24.27
C LYS A 100 4.75 9.51 -23.16
N ASN A 101 5.93 8.95 -23.38
CA ASN A 101 7.02 8.95 -22.42
C ASN A 101 6.60 8.40 -21.02
N ALA A 102 5.77 7.38 -21.02
CA ALA A 102 5.34 6.75 -19.79
C ALA A 102 6.54 6.17 -19.02
N ILE A 103 6.63 6.52 -17.76
CA ILE A 103 7.59 5.98 -16.80
C ILE A 103 6.85 4.95 -15.96
N LYS A 104 7.42 3.77 -15.79
CA LYS A 104 6.93 2.79 -14.82
C LYS A 104 8.13 2.05 -14.24
N ARG A 105 8.32 2.14 -12.94
CA ARG A 105 9.44 1.52 -12.23
C ARG A 105 8.96 0.87 -10.94
N VAL A 106 9.45 -0.31 -10.66
CA VAL A 106 9.36 -0.93 -9.34
C VAL A 106 10.58 -0.49 -8.56
N VAL A 107 10.37 0.17 -7.43
CA VAL A 107 11.40 0.81 -6.63
C VAL A 107 11.36 0.25 -5.23
N GLU A 108 12.51 -0.13 -4.69
CA GLU A 108 12.62 -0.52 -3.28
C GLU A 108 12.48 0.74 -2.40
N VAL A 109 11.68 0.61 -1.34
CA VAL A 109 11.55 1.68 -0.35
C VAL A 109 12.68 1.53 0.66
N PRO A 110 13.56 2.54 0.79
CA PRO A 110 14.61 2.52 1.80
C PRO A 110 14.05 2.41 3.21
N ARG A 111 14.86 1.90 4.12
CA ARG A 111 14.49 1.79 5.53
C ARG A 111 14.06 3.14 6.09
N TYR A 112 12.97 3.12 6.84
CA TYR A 112 12.43 4.27 7.58
C TYR A 112 12.04 3.86 9.00
N GLY A 113 11.99 4.83 9.89
CA GLY A 113 11.52 4.66 11.26
C GLY A 113 10.00 4.92 11.38
N PRO A 114 9.36 4.42 12.44
CA PRO A 114 7.93 4.65 12.69
C PRO A 114 7.57 6.12 12.94
N ASP A 115 8.56 6.93 13.33
CA ASP A 115 8.43 8.35 13.64
C ASP A 115 8.90 9.26 12.49
N GLU A 116 9.40 8.69 11.40
CA GLU A 116 9.85 9.43 10.20
C GLU A 116 8.70 9.77 9.25
N GLY A 117 7.47 9.53 9.66
CA GLY A 117 6.27 9.80 8.88
C GLY A 117 6.04 11.30 8.68
N GLY A 118 5.88 11.74 7.47
CA GLY A 118 5.53 13.12 7.08
C GLY A 118 5.21 13.16 5.61
N ARG A 119 6.11 12.70 4.81
CA ARG A 119 5.93 12.63 3.36
C ARG A 119 6.52 11.35 2.76
N PHE A 120 5.90 10.89 1.71
CA PHE A 120 6.42 9.91 0.78
C PHE A 120 6.96 10.70 -0.42
N ALA A 121 8.28 10.85 -0.49
CA ALA A 121 8.95 11.63 -1.51
C ALA A 121 9.30 10.74 -2.71
N VAL A 122 9.00 11.20 -3.92
CA VAL A 122 9.30 10.53 -5.19
C VAL A 122 10.19 11.44 -6.03
N HIS A 123 11.34 10.92 -6.44
CA HIS A 123 12.32 11.64 -7.27
C HIS A 123 12.42 10.99 -8.65
N PHE A 124 12.14 11.75 -9.69
CA PHE A 124 12.40 11.38 -11.08
C PHE A 124 13.74 11.99 -11.50
N LEU A 125 14.78 11.18 -11.57
CA LEU A 125 16.16 11.64 -11.81
C LEU A 125 16.49 11.78 -13.29
N ARG A 126 17.50 12.59 -13.62
CA ARG A 126 17.94 12.91 -15.00
C ARG A 126 18.26 11.66 -15.83
N GLY A 127 18.84 10.65 -15.23
CA GLY A 127 19.16 9.37 -15.88
C GLY A 127 17.98 8.42 -16.12
N GLY A 128 16.73 8.84 -15.78
CA GLY A 128 15.55 7.97 -15.86
C GLY A 128 15.40 7.00 -14.68
N GLU A 129 16.27 7.12 -13.69
CA GLU A 129 16.13 6.44 -12.40
C GLU A 129 15.03 7.09 -11.57
N VAL A 130 14.40 6.31 -10.72
CA VAL A 130 13.40 6.79 -9.76
C VAL A 130 13.83 6.36 -8.37
N LYS A 131 13.88 7.30 -7.44
CA LYS A 131 14.12 7.04 -6.01
C LYS A 131 12.93 7.48 -5.19
N VAL A 132 12.71 6.79 -4.07
CA VAL A 132 11.66 7.13 -3.10
C VAL A 132 12.23 7.19 -1.70
N PHE A 133 11.62 8.03 -0.85
CA PHE A 133 12.01 8.14 0.55
C PHE A 133 10.78 8.41 1.42
N VAL A 134 10.79 7.85 2.62
CA VAL A 134 9.89 8.23 3.70
C VAL A 134 10.67 9.16 4.61
N THR A 135 10.21 10.40 4.78
CA THR A 135 10.98 11.40 5.54
C THR A 135 10.12 12.57 6.03
N MET A 136 10.51 13.17 7.14
CA MET A 136 9.98 14.45 7.63
C MET A 136 10.63 15.64 6.91
N MET A 137 11.80 15.44 6.30
CA MET A 137 12.64 16.52 5.78
C MET A 137 12.22 16.93 4.38
N GLY A 138 12.47 18.18 4.01
CA GLY A 138 12.40 18.67 2.63
C GLY A 138 13.74 18.52 1.91
N LEU A 139 13.73 18.56 0.57
CA LEU A 139 14.92 18.35 -0.27
C LEU A 139 16.12 19.26 0.08
N GLY A 140 15.88 20.48 0.52
CA GLY A 140 16.95 21.41 0.96
C GLY A 140 17.54 21.16 2.35
N HIS A 141 17.03 20.18 3.09
CA HIS A 141 17.52 19.91 4.44
C HIS A 141 18.88 19.19 4.40
N PRO A 142 19.87 19.56 5.28
CA PRO A 142 21.20 18.92 5.28
C PRO A 142 21.18 17.41 5.43
N ASP A 143 20.23 16.86 6.16
CA ASP A 143 20.11 15.42 6.40
C ASP A 143 19.10 14.74 5.45
N TYR A 144 18.66 15.42 4.40
CA TYR A 144 17.82 14.79 3.38
C TYR A 144 18.55 13.61 2.74
N PRO A 145 17.86 12.46 2.51
CA PRO A 145 18.56 11.24 2.06
C PRO A 145 19.22 11.36 0.68
N LEU A 146 18.66 12.17 -0.23
CA LEU A 146 19.24 12.39 -1.57
C LEU A 146 20.34 13.45 -1.50
N LYS A 147 21.49 13.18 -2.07
CA LYS A 147 22.68 14.03 -1.99
C LYS A 147 23.32 14.29 -3.37
N GLY A 148 24.25 15.24 -3.39
CA GLY A 148 25.04 15.55 -4.57
C GLY A 148 24.18 16.10 -5.72
N GLU A 149 24.60 15.82 -6.94
CA GLU A 149 23.93 16.28 -8.17
C GLU A 149 22.48 15.80 -8.28
N ASP A 150 22.17 14.63 -7.70
CA ASP A 150 20.81 14.12 -7.65
C ASP A 150 19.87 14.96 -6.77
N ALA A 151 20.37 15.72 -5.82
CA ALA A 151 19.60 16.62 -4.95
C ALA A 151 19.29 17.98 -5.61
N GLU A 152 19.93 18.31 -6.71
CA GLU A 152 19.70 19.54 -7.46
C GLU A 152 18.47 19.39 -8.38
N LEU A 153 17.61 20.40 -8.39
CA LEU A 153 16.40 20.45 -9.24
C LEU A 153 16.69 21.14 -10.56
#